data_9010b2883da5907f06a285028d04caad
#
_entry.id   9010b2883da5907f06a285028d04caad
#
_cell.length_a   1.000
_cell.length_b   1.000
_cell.length_c   1.000
_cell.angle_alpha   90.00
_cell.angle_beta   90.00
_cell.angle_gamma   90.00
#
_symmetry.space_group_name_H-M   'P 1'
#
loop_
_entity.id
_entity.type
_entity.pdbx_description
1 polymer ?
#
loop_
_entity_poly.entity_id
_entity_poly.type
_entity_poly.pdbx_seq_one_letter_code
_entity_poly.pdbx_strand_id
1 'polypeptide(L)'
;MRTQAPMDRLSCAIIDDDVEFCDQVVELATDRGFHAKGMHTLGEASRWLDSNFPDLLVVDVGLPDGSGFDLIERLDPDHTPQIVVVSGDYAYETEGRAQQFGVSEFLTKPFAPERLERVLGDLREAQQGNLGIVGNSDSIVLLRKDILRVAPTDLNVLVTGETGTGKDLVARAIHRVSGRRGRFVPVNCGAIPEELLASQLFGHERGSFTGADRRHAGFLEQAADGTLFLDEIGEMPTRLQVYLLRAIESRSFMRVGGSEEIPLDARVVAATHQHVQREHGVLREDLFYRLNEYPIQVPPLRERRGDARLLGLRVIDELNVKYGTRKLPTKSLLRYLAYHTWPGNVRELRSFIRYLYLRSDGDLLSAPDVVQTVPQADEDGLLIPAGWTMRQAEDAMIEAALARTRFNKKAAARELGISVRTLHNRLSDKDA
;
A
#
# COMPACT_ATOMS: atom_id res chain seq x y z
N MET A 1 -29.64 16.19 14.10
CA MET A 1 -28.30 15.74 14.54
C MET A 1 -28.19 14.25 14.19
N ARG A 2 -27.61 13.92 13.04
CA ARG A 2 -27.30 12.53 12.68
C ARG A 2 -25.88 12.26 13.14
N THR A 3 -25.75 11.42 14.13
CA THR A 3 -24.48 10.87 14.62
C THR A 3 -23.76 10.18 13.45
N GLN A 4 -22.63 10.71 13.03
CA GLN A 4 -21.72 10.03 12.14
C GLN A 4 -21.25 8.74 12.81
N ALA A 5 -21.47 7.61 12.15
CA ALA A 5 -20.98 6.31 12.58
C ALA A 5 -19.43 6.32 12.60
N PRO A 6 -18.79 5.64 13.56
CA PRO A 6 -17.34 5.63 13.71
C PRO A 6 -16.69 4.68 12.70
N MET A 7 -16.36 5.14 11.50
CA MET A 7 -15.68 4.35 10.47
C MET A 7 -14.16 4.58 10.40
N ASP A 8 -13.52 5.17 11.42
CA ASP A 8 -12.09 5.54 11.39
C ASP A 8 -11.32 5.16 12.67
N ARG A 9 -11.74 4.14 13.41
CA ARG A 9 -10.98 3.71 14.58
C ARG A 9 -10.11 2.51 14.24
N LEU A 10 -8.79 2.69 14.39
CA LEU A 10 -7.83 1.59 14.41
C LEU A 10 -8.25 0.53 15.42
N SER A 11 -8.08 -0.74 15.06
CA SER A 11 -8.33 -1.87 15.94
C SER A 11 -7.04 -2.43 16.51
N CYS A 12 -7.04 -2.75 17.81
CA CYS A 12 -5.89 -3.31 18.50
C CYS A 12 -6.32 -4.58 19.25
N ALA A 13 -5.61 -5.68 19.02
CA ALA A 13 -5.76 -6.91 19.80
C ALA A 13 -4.61 -7.03 20.79
N ILE A 14 -4.90 -7.23 22.05
CA ILE A 14 -3.94 -7.40 23.14
C ILE A 14 -4.11 -8.80 23.72
N ILE A 15 -3.05 -9.60 23.69
CA ILE A 15 -3.07 -10.98 24.20
C ILE A 15 -2.01 -11.12 25.29
N ASP A 16 -2.46 -11.26 26.51
CA ASP A 16 -1.60 -11.36 27.68
C ASP A 16 -2.37 -12.07 28.81
N ASP A 17 -1.75 -13.03 29.50
CA ASP A 17 -2.37 -13.76 30.60
C ASP A 17 -2.42 -12.95 31.91
N ASP A 18 -1.58 -11.93 32.03
CA ASP A 18 -1.69 -10.93 33.09
C ASP A 18 -2.87 -9.98 32.80
N VAL A 19 -3.98 -10.25 33.49
CA VAL A 19 -5.25 -9.51 33.31
C VAL A 19 -5.05 -8.03 33.59
N GLU A 20 -4.31 -7.68 34.65
CA GLU A 20 -4.09 -6.28 35.05
C GLU A 20 -3.27 -5.52 33.99
N PHE A 21 -2.21 -6.15 33.49
CA PHE A 21 -1.41 -5.60 32.40
C PHE A 21 -2.22 -5.48 31.09
N CYS A 22 -2.98 -6.52 30.75
CA CYS A 22 -3.84 -6.51 29.55
C CYS A 22 -4.86 -5.36 29.60
N ASP A 23 -5.54 -5.17 30.74
CA ASP A 23 -6.50 -4.09 30.94
C ASP A 23 -5.86 -2.71 30.85
N GLN A 24 -4.66 -2.51 31.43
CA GLN A 24 -3.91 -1.25 31.30
C GLN A 24 -3.55 -0.93 29.85
N VAL A 25 -3.13 -1.93 29.07
CA VAL A 25 -2.82 -1.74 27.66
C VAL A 25 -4.08 -1.48 26.83
N VAL A 26 -5.20 -2.12 27.14
CA VAL A 26 -6.51 -1.86 26.52
C VAL A 26 -6.95 -0.41 26.80
N GLU A 27 -6.84 0.05 28.03
CA GLU A 27 -7.16 1.42 28.42
C GLU A 27 -6.28 2.42 27.67
N LEU A 28 -4.94 2.21 27.66
CA LEU A 28 -4.00 3.04 26.95
C LEU A 28 -4.31 3.14 25.44
N ALA A 29 -4.59 2.02 24.79
CA ALA A 29 -4.95 1.98 23.38
C ALA A 29 -6.30 2.69 23.12
N THR A 30 -7.27 2.51 24.02
CA THR A 30 -8.60 3.14 23.94
C THR A 30 -8.51 4.65 24.08
N ASP A 31 -7.72 5.16 25.04
CA ASP A 31 -7.46 6.59 25.24
C ASP A 31 -6.77 7.22 24.02
N ARG A 32 -5.98 6.42 23.31
CA ARG A 32 -5.36 6.83 22.04
C ARG A 32 -6.28 6.65 20.83
N GLY A 33 -7.55 6.30 21.04
CA GLY A 33 -8.62 6.24 20.02
C GLY A 33 -8.68 4.95 19.22
N PHE A 34 -8.01 3.87 19.69
CA PHE A 34 -8.14 2.53 19.13
C PHE A 34 -9.42 1.83 19.62
N HIS A 35 -9.93 0.91 18.82
CA HIS A 35 -10.88 -0.08 19.29
C HIS A 35 -10.08 -1.28 19.82
N ALA A 36 -9.81 -1.30 21.12
CA ALA A 36 -8.96 -2.30 21.73
C ALA A 36 -9.74 -3.49 22.27
N LYS A 37 -9.20 -4.71 22.13
CA LYS A 37 -9.76 -5.95 22.65
C LYS A 37 -8.68 -6.74 23.38
N GLY A 38 -8.87 -6.94 24.68
CA GLY A 38 -8.04 -7.82 25.51
C GLY A 38 -8.48 -9.28 25.43
N MET A 39 -7.53 -10.19 25.47
CA MET A 39 -7.68 -11.66 25.46
C MET A 39 -6.56 -12.28 26.29
N HIS A 40 -6.80 -13.44 26.92
CA HIS A 40 -5.89 -13.98 27.92
C HIS A 40 -5.32 -15.36 27.56
N THR A 41 -5.73 -15.92 26.43
CA THR A 41 -5.28 -17.25 25.95
C THR A 41 -5.12 -17.27 24.43
N LEU A 42 -4.25 -18.14 23.92
CA LEU A 42 -4.11 -18.38 22.47
C LEU A 42 -5.44 -18.85 21.86
N GLY A 43 -6.17 -19.72 22.56
CA GLY A 43 -7.44 -20.27 22.08
C GLY A 43 -8.52 -19.20 21.94
N GLU A 44 -8.55 -18.19 22.81
CA GLU A 44 -9.44 -17.04 22.69
C GLU A 44 -9.02 -16.13 21.52
N ALA A 45 -7.73 -15.83 21.46
CA ALA A 45 -7.15 -14.98 20.40
C ALA A 45 -7.35 -15.60 19.01
N SER A 46 -7.07 -16.90 18.83
CA SER A 46 -7.25 -17.58 17.55
C SER A 46 -8.70 -17.49 17.06
N ARG A 47 -9.67 -17.80 17.93
CA ARG A 47 -11.09 -17.75 17.57
C ARG A 47 -11.55 -16.32 17.21
N TRP A 48 -11.01 -15.32 17.89
CA TRP A 48 -11.34 -13.94 17.60
C TRP A 48 -10.72 -13.48 16.27
N LEU A 49 -9.45 -13.83 16.02
CA LEU A 49 -8.72 -13.50 14.79
C LEU A 49 -9.27 -14.21 13.54
N ASP A 50 -9.98 -15.34 13.68
CA ASP A 50 -10.68 -15.98 12.56
C ASP A 50 -11.70 -15.06 11.85
N SER A 51 -12.24 -14.09 12.58
CA SER A 51 -13.29 -13.17 12.09
C SER A 51 -12.93 -11.70 12.20
N ASN A 52 -11.79 -11.36 12.81
CA ASN A 52 -11.37 -9.98 13.05
C ASN A 52 -9.93 -9.79 12.59
N PHE A 53 -9.66 -8.63 12.03
CA PHE A 53 -8.35 -8.27 11.46
C PHE A 53 -7.87 -6.98 12.13
N PRO A 54 -7.13 -7.06 13.25
CA PRO A 54 -6.62 -5.88 13.93
C PRO A 54 -5.54 -5.18 13.12
N ASP A 55 -5.41 -3.87 13.29
CA ASP A 55 -4.31 -3.08 12.76
C ASP A 55 -3.03 -3.24 13.58
N LEU A 56 -3.18 -3.53 14.89
CA LEU A 56 -2.11 -3.79 15.84
C LEU A 56 -2.40 -5.06 16.63
N LEU A 57 -1.38 -5.92 16.75
CA LEU A 57 -1.36 -7.07 17.63
C LEU A 57 -0.28 -6.87 18.68
N VAL A 58 -0.66 -6.81 19.95
CA VAL A 58 0.25 -6.85 21.10
C VAL A 58 0.13 -8.24 21.71
N VAL A 59 1.21 -9.01 21.75
CA VAL A 59 1.16 -10.42 22.16
C VAL A 59 2.28 -10.76 23.13
N ASP A 60 1.92 -11.36 24.27
CA ASP A 60 2.89 -11.97 25.19
C ASP A 60 3.43 -13.28 24.61
N VAL A 61 4.72 -13.52 24.82
CA VAL A 61 5.38 -14.76 24.43
C VAL A 61 4.92 -15.92 25.30
N GLY A 62 4.71 -15.73 26.60
CA GLY A 62 4.40 -16.75 27.59
C GLY A 62 2.92 -16.82 27.92
N LEU A 63 2.11 -17.51 27.15
CA LEU A 63 0.69 -17.69 27.43
C LEU A 63 0.39 -19.07 28.04
N PRO A 64 -0.68 -19.22 28.85
CA PRO A 64 -0.95 -20.43 29.61
C PRO A 64 -1.22 -21.66 28.72
N ASP A 65 -1.63 -21.45 27.49
CA ASP A 65 -1.98 -22.50 26.52
C ASP A 65 -1.02 -22.59 25.31
N GLY A 66 0.15 -21.90 25.37
CA GLY A 66 1.19 -22.01 24.38
C GLY A 66 2.05 -20.76 24.23
N SER A 67 2.79 -20.65 23.14
CA SER A 67 3.65 -19.48 22.85
C SER A 67 2.93 -18.46 21.98
N GLY A 68 3.08 -17.16 22.30
CA GLY A 68 2.60 -16.08 21.44
C GLY A 68 3.14 -16.14 20.01
N PHE A 69 4.31 -16.74 19.83
CA PHE A 69 4.85 -17.00 18.49
C PHE A 69 4.03 -18.01 17.68
N ASP A 70 3.38 -18.98 18.34
CA ASP A 70 2.51 -19.96 17.66
C ASP A 70 1.26 -19.25 17.08
N LEU A 71 0.83 -18.17 17.73
CA LEU A 71 -0.24 -17.31 17.19
C LEU A 71 0.24 -16.54 15.97
N ILE A 72 1.43 -15.94 16.05
CA ILE A 72 2.02 -15.16 14.95
C ILE A 72 2.24 -16.05 13.72
N GLU A 73 2.72 -17.29 13.90
CA GLU A 73 2.90 -18.28 12.82
C GLU A 73 1.58 -18.65 12.11
N ARG A 74 0.46 -18.59 12.82
CA ARG A 74 -0.87 -18.90 12.29
C ARG A 74 -1.60 -17.70 11.69
N LEU A 75 -1.05 -16.50 11.87
CA LEU A 75 -1.64 -15.31 11.24
C LEU A 75 -1.68 -15.52 9.73
N ASP A 76 -2.80 -15.12 9.16
CA ASP A 76 -2.96 -15.10 7.71
C ASP A 76 -1.84 -14.21 7.11
N PRO A 77 -0.93 -14.76 6.27
CA PRO A 77 0.15 -13.99 5.66
C PRO A 77 -0.35 -12.78 4.87
N ASP A 78 -1.62 -12.82 4.46
CA ASP A 78 -2.27 -11.74 3.71
C ASP A 78 -2.90 -10.68 4.62
N HIS A 79 -2.91 -10.91 5.95
CA HIS A 79 -3.41 -9.99 6.98
C HIS A 79 -2.49 -9.97 8.18
N THR A 80 -1.28 -9.51 7.98
CA THR A 80 -0.33 -9.35 9.07
C THR A 80 -0.55 -7.97 9.71
N PRO A 81 -1.06 -7.90 10.95
CA PRO A 81 -1.11 -6.64 11.70
C PRO A 81 0.30 -6.12 11.94
N GLN A 82 0.44 -4.87 12.35
CA GLN A 82 1.68 -4.49 13.01
C GLN A 82 1.79 -5.28 14.31
N ILE A 83 2.94 -5.95 14.54
CA ILE A 83 3.10 -6.86 15.67
C ILE A 83 4.06 -6.24 16.68
N VAL A 84 3.62 -6.17 17.93
CA VAL A 84 4.44 -5.88 19.10
C VAL A 84 4.49 -7.14 19.96
N VAL A 85 5.68 -7.68 20.16
CA VAL A 85 5.88 -8.81 21.06
C VAL A 85 6.28 -8.28 22.44
N VAL A 86 5.62 -8.80 23.47
CA VAL A 86 5.92 -8.50 24.87
C VAL A 86 6.48 -9.77 25.52
N SER A 87 7.48 -9.68 26.39
CA SER A 87 8.05 -10.85 27.08
C SER A 87 8.52 -10.48 28.48
N GLY A 88 8.26 -11.38 29.43
CA GLY A 88 8.81 -11.28 30.79
C GLY A 88 10.28 -11.67 30.88
N ASP A 89 10.82 -12.39 29.91
CA ASP A 89 12.20 -12.86 29.86
C ASP A 89 12.99 -12.22 28.73
N TYR A 90 14.14 -11.66 29.07
CA TYR A 90 15.11 -11.15 28.08
C TYR A 90 16.04 -12.30 27.68
N ALA A 91 15.55 -13.17 26.81
CA ALA A 91 16.40 -14.16 26.16
C ALA A 91 16.77 -13.70 24.75
N TYR A 92 18.06 -13.64 24.43
CA TYR A 92 18.58 -13.28 23.10
C TYR A 92 17.97 -14.11 21.97
N GLU A 93 17.59 -15.36 22.28
CA GLU A 93 16.88 -16.25 21.39
C GLU A 93 15.46 -15.80 21.07
N THR A 94 14.77 -15.18 22.03
CA THR A 94 13.37 -14.68 21.87
C THR A 94 13.35 -13.45 20.98
N GLU A 95 14.29 -12.53 21.11
CA GLU A 95 14.43 -11.35 20.26
C GLU A 95 14.83 -11.75 18.82
N GLY A 96 15.75 -12.69 18.66
CA GLY A 96 16.14 -13.21 17.36
C GLY A 96 14.98 -13.90 16.62
N ARG A 97 14.12 -14.60 17.37
CA ARG A 97 12.90 -15.21 16.81
C ARG A 97 11.87 -14.17 16.42
N ALA A 98 11.68 -13.13 17.23
CA ALA A 98 10.79 -12.00 16.92
C ALA A 98 11.19 -11.30 15.61
N GLN A 99 12.51 -11.10 15.38
CA GLN A 99 13.00 -10.49 14.13
C GLN A 99 12.69 -11.34 12.88
N GLN A 100 12.69 -12.67 12.98
CA GLN A 100 12.35 -13.58 11.87
C GLN A 100 10.87 -13.43 11.44
N PHE A 101 9.99 -13.07 12.37
CA PHE A 101 8.57 -12.83 12.11
C PHE A 101 8.24 -11.41 11.64
N GLY A 102 9.23 -10.54 11.46
CA GLY A 102 8.99 -9.15 11.05
C GLY A 102 8.25 -8.32 12.11
N VAL A 103 8.49 -8.63 13.40
CA VAL A 103 7.91 -7.92 14.53
C VAL A 103 8.35 -6.45 14.52
N SER A 104 7.41 -5.53 14.65
CA SER A 104 7.67 -4.10 14.59
C SER A 104 8.42 -3.58 15.83
N GLU A 105 8.14 -4.15 16.99
CA GLU A 105 8.84 -3.85 18.24
C GLU A 105 8.80 -5.04 19.20
N PHE A 106 9.90 -5.20 19.97
CA PHE A 106 10.03 -6.16 21.05
C PHE A 106 10.17 -5.41 22.39
N LEU A 107 9.26 -5.72 23.32
CA LEU A 107 9.20 -5.07 24.63
C LEU A 107 9.43 -6.09 25.75
N THR A 108 10.38 -5.82 26.63
CA THR A 108 10.65 -6.67 27.81
C THR A 108 9.97 -6.08 29.04
N LYS A 109 9.15 -6.88 29.72
CA LYS A 109 8.50 -6.48 31.00
C LYS A 109 9.55 -6.43 32.13
N PRO A 110 9.53 -5.38 32.98
CA PRO A 110 8.75 -4.16 32.87
C PRO A 110 9.33 -3.18 31.83
N PHE A 111 8.50 -2.57 31.01
CA PHE A 111 8.91 -1.53 30.07
C PHE A 111 8.21 -0.21 30.36
N ALA A 112 8.83 0.89 29.91
CA ALA A 112 8.25 2.21 30.04
C ALA A 112 7.04 2.36 29.11
N PRO A 113 5.84 2.78 29.61
CA PRO A 113 4.62 2.94 28.83
C PRO A 113 4.82 3.75 27.54
N GLU A 114 5.74 4.72 27.57
CA GLU A 114 6.09 5.61 26.45
C GLU A 114 6.56 4.84 25.21
N ARG A 115 7.10 3.62 25.38
CA ARG A 115 7.50 2.79 24.23
C ARG A 115 6.30 2.29 23.46
N LEU A 116 5.30 1.76 24.16
CA LEU A 116 4.04 1.31 23.53
C LEU A 116 3.24 2.52 23.02
N GLU A 117 3.22 3.61 23.76
CA GLU A 117 2.63 4.89 23.32
C GLU A 117 3.19 5.38 22.01
N ARG A 118 4.50 5.23 21.79
CA ARG A 118 5.15 5.60 20.53
C ARG A 118 4.60 4.73 19.37
N VAL A 119 4.52 3.42 19.55
CA VAL A 119 3.97 2.52 18.53
C VAL A 119 2.51 2.88 18.20
N LEU A 120 1.69 3.10 19.22
CA LEU A 120 0.32 3.56 19.06
C LEU A 120 0.25 4.93 18.37
N GLY A 121 1.16 5.84 18.75
CA GLY A 121 1.31 7.17 18.15
C GLY A 121 1.67 7.09 16.67
N ASP A 122 2.71 6.32 16.32
CA ASP A 122 3.18 6.14 14.95
C ASP A 122 2.09 5.54 14.05
N LEU A 123 1.34 4.54 14.55
CA LEU A 123 0.19 3.98 13.84
C LEU A 123 -0.93 5.02 13.65
N ARG A 124 -1.21 5.79 14.70
CA ARG A 124 -2.23 6.83 14.63
C ARG A 124 -1.81 8.00 13.76
N GLU A 125 -0.55 8.42 13.79
CA GLU A 125 0.00 9.44 12.90
C GLU A 125 0.01 8.95 11.45
N ALA A 126 0.35 7.69 11.21
CA ALA A 126 0.23 7.07 9.90
C ALA A 126 -1.22 7.04 9.39
N GLN A 127 -2.22 6.97 10.28
CA GLN A 127 -3.63 7.10 9.93
C GLN A 127 -4.17 8.54 10.05
N GLN A 128 -3.79 9.32 11.08
CA GLN A 128 -4.25 10.70 11.28
C GLN A 128 -3.54 11.70 10.36
N GLY A 129 -2.43 11.34 9.81
CA GLY A 129 -1.94 12.00 8.59
C GLY A 129 -2.89 11.86 7.43
N ASN A 130 -4.14 11.44 7.65
CA ASN A 130 -5.26 11.18 6.72
C ASN A 130 -4.80 11.23 5.25
N LEU A 131 -3.73 10.45 4.95
CA LEU A 131 -3.10 10.47 3.63
C LEU A 131 -4.04 9.88 2.57
N GLY A 132 -5.15 9.25 3.03
CA GLY A 132 -6.11 8.60 2.13
C GLY A 132 -5.53 7.39 1.39
N ILE A 133 -4.32 6.95 1.79
CA ILE A 133 -3.62 5.81 1.20
C ILE A 133 -3.86 4.60 2.08
N VAL A 134 -4.58 3.62 1.56
CA VAL A 134 -4.92 2.38 2.26
C VAL A 134 -3.90 1.29 1.94
N GLY A 135 -3.46 0.55 2.96
CA GLY A 135 -2.53 -0.55 2.86
C GLY A 135 -1.70 -0.69 4.14
N ASN A 136 -1.27 -1.91 4.45
CA ASN A 136 -0.43 -2.24 5.61
C ASN A 136 0.89 -2.90 5.21
N SER A 137 1.13 -3.10 3.92
CA SER A 137 2.40 -3.63 3.43
C SER A 137 3.56 -2.68 3.76
N ASP A 138 4.76 -3.23 3.98
CA ASP A 138 5.97 -2.47 4.30
C ASP A 138 6.24 -1.37 3.26
N SER A 139 5.99 -1.67 2.00
CA SER A 139 6.16 -0.71 0.90
C SER A 139 5.22 0.50 1.02
N ILE A 140 3.98 0.31 1.52
CA ILE A 140 3.03 1.41 1.77
C ILE A 140 3.38 2.17 3.04
N VAL A 141 3.89 1.50 4.07
CA VAL A 141 4.41 2.17 5.28
C VAL A 141 5.58 3.08 4.92
N LEU A 142 6.52 2.62 4.12
CA LEU A 142 7.64 3.43 3.62
C LEU A 142 7.16 4.60 2.75
N LEU A 143 6.22 4.36 1.84
CA LEU A 143 5.62 5.41 1.02
C LEU A 143 4.99 6.53 1.86
N ARG A 144 4.27 6.18 2.93
CA ARG A 144 3.70 7.18 3.85
C ARG A 144 4.78 7.99 4.57
N LYS A 145 5.87 7.35 5.01
CA LYS A 145 7.01 8.04 5.63
C LYS A 145 7.66 9.02 4.66
N ASP A 146 7.83 8.66 3.40
CA ASP A 146 8.38 9.54 2.37
C ASP A 146 7.47 10.75 2.10
N ILE A 147 6.16 10.53 2.03
CA ILE A 147 5.17 11.62 1.89
C ILE A 147 5.28 12.60 3.07
N LEU A 148 5.26 12.11 4.30
CA LEU A 148 5.35 12.95 5.50
C LEU A 148 6.68 13.71 5.57
N ARG A 149 7.79 13.10 5.12
CA ARG A 149 9.11 13.73 5.07
C ARG A 149 9.18 14.85 4.05
N VAL A 150 8.65 14.64 2.84
CA VAL A 150 8.76 15.62 1.77
C VAL A 150 7.69 16.71 1.83
N ALA A 151 6.52 16.43 2.40
CA ALA A 151 5.39 17.35 2.39
C ALA A 151 5.69 18.74 2.95
N PRO A 152 6.41 18.93 4.08
CA PRO A 152 6.70 20.25 4.63
C PRO A 152 7.78 21.03 3.86
N THR A 153 8.38 20.45 2.83
CA THR A 153 9.42 21.09 2.01
C THR A 153 8.83 21.72 0.75
N ASP A 154 9.62 22.58 0.08
CA ASP A 154 9.27 23.17 -1.22
C ASP A 154 9.83 22.39 -2.41
N LEU A 155 10.47 21.22 -2.17
CA LEU A 155 11.03 20.40 -3.23
C LEU A 155 9.95 19.95 -4.22
N ASN A 156 10.29 19.94 -5.50
CA ASN A 156 9.48 19.29 -6.52
C ASN A 156 9.50 17.79 -6.30
N VAL A 157 8.37 17.13 -6.54
CA VAL A 157 8.23 15.68 -6.34
C VAL A 157 7.85 15.01 -7.63
N LEU A 158 8.61 13.99 -8.02
CA LEU A 158 8.25 13.12 -9.13
C LEU A 158 7.71 11.80 -8.61
N VAL A 159 6.41 11.57 -8.83
CA VAL A 159 5.72 10.34 -8.44
C VAL A 159 5.71 9.37 -9.61
N THR A 160 6.37 8.23 -9.46
CA THR A 160 6.41 7.18 -10.48
C THR A 160 5.64 5.94 -10.04
N GLY A 161 5.13 5.16 -10.98
CA GLY A 161 4.41 3.93 -10.71
C GLY A 161 3.43 3.57 -11.82
N GLU A 162 3.03 2.32 -11.86
CA GLU A 162 2.11 1.80 -12.88
C GLU A 162 0.76 2.53 -12.87
N THR A 163 0.05 2.41 -13.99
CA THR A 163 -1.32 2.94 -14.08
C THR A 163 -2.23 2.28 -13.04
N GLY A 164 -3.05 3.10 -12.35
CA GLY A 164 -4.01 2.60 -11.37
C GLY A 164 -3.44 2.31 -9.97
N THR A 165 -2.16 2.63 -9.68
CA THR A 165 -1.54 2.46 -8.34
C THR A 165 -1.96 3.52 -7.33
N GLY A 166 -2.49 4.68 -7.78
CA GLY A 166 -2.94 5.79 -6.92
C GLY A 166 -1.95 6.94 -6.81
N LYS A 167 -1.19 7.26 -7.86
CA LYS A 167 -0.26 8.40 -7.91
C LYS A 167 -0.93 9.74 -7.57
N ASP A 168 -2.18 9.93 -7.99
CA ASP A 168 -3.00 11.10 -7.68
C ASP A 168 -3.31 11.19 -6.17
N LEU A 169 -3.54 10.06 -5.49
CA LEU A 169 -3.73 10.03 -4.04
C LEU A 169 -2.46 10.45 -3.31
N VAL A 170 -1.28 10.04 -3.79
CA VAL A 170 0.02 10.46 -3.25
C VAL A 170 0.19 11.97 -3.38
N ALA A 171 -0.07 12.54 -4.55
CA ALA A 171 0.02 13.98 -4.76
C ALA A 171 -0.96 14.78 -3.87
N ARG A 172 -2.20 14.29 -3.72
CA ARG A 172 -3.18 14.87 -2.79
C ARG A 172 -2.76 14.76 -1.34
N ALA A 173 -2.16 13.63 -0.95
CA ALA A 173 -1.62 13.43 0.39
C ALA A 173 -0.50 14.43 0.69
N ILE A 174 0.46 14.59 -0.22
CA ILE A 174 1.54 15.59 -0.11
C ILE A 174 0.97 16.98 0.11
N HIS A 175 0.02 17.41 -0.73
CA HIS A 175 -0.62 18.74 -0.60
C HIS A 175 -1.32 18.88 0.77
N ARG A 176 -2.10 17.90 1.18
CA ARG A 176 -2.89 17.95 2.42
C ARG A 176 -2.03 18.16 3.67
N VAL A 177 -0.87 17.52 3.74
CA VAL A 177 0.02 17.61 4.91
C VAL A 177 1.16 18.60 4.73
N SER A 178 1.22 19.32 3.59
CA SER A 178 2.25 20.33 3.32
C SER A 178 2.07 21.63 4.11
N GLY A 179 0.88 21.86 4.66
CA GLY A 179 0.52 23.14 5.29
C GLY A 179 0.24 24.30 4.32
N ARG A 180 0.34 24.09 3.01
CA ARG A 180 0.04 25.11 1.99
C ARG A 180 -1.44 25.45 1.98
N ARG A 181 -1.77 26.74 1.87
CA ARG A 181 -3.15 27.24 1.98
C ARG A 181 -3.87 27.37 0.63
N GLY A 182 -3.12 27.42 -0.47
CA GLY A 182 -3.64 27.49 -1.82
C GLY A 182 -4.30 26.19 -2.27
N ARG A 183 -4.78 26.16 -3.50
CA ARG A 183 -5.53 25.02 -4.04
C ARG A 183 -4.61 23.89 -4.48
N PHE A 184 -5.14 22.67 -4.43
CA PHE A 184 -4.62 21.55 -5.20
C PHE A 184 -5.21 21.58 -6.60
N VAL A 185 -4.38 21.84 -7.61
CA VAL A 185 -4.79 21.98 -9.01
C VAL A 185 -4.26 20.78 -9.79
N PRO A 186 -5.09 19.76 -10.05
CA PRO A 186 -4.70 18.61 -10.86
C PRO A 186 -4.85 18.91 -12.35
N VAL A 187 -3.83 18.59 -13.11
CA VAL A 187 -3.79 18.73 -14.58
C VAL A 187 -3.33 17.40 -15.16
N ASN A 188 -4.15 16.78 -16.00
CA ASN A 188 -3.73 15.61 -16.76
C ASN A 188 -3.22 16.10 -18.13
N CYS A 189 -1.90 15.94 -18.36
CA CYS A 189 -1.24 16.45 -19.57
C CYS A 189 -1.68 15.70 -20.84
N GLY A 190 -2.07 14.44 -20.74
CA GLY A 190 -2.56 13.65 -21.88
C GLY A 190 -4.04 13.84 -22.20
N ALA A 191 -4.82 14.45 -21.30
CA ALA A 191 -6.25 14.64 -21.50
C ALA A 191 -6.62 15.97 -22.19
N ILE A 192 -5.68 16.92 -22.27
CA ILE A 192 -5.89 18.24 -22.87
C ILE A 192 -5.27 18.27 -24.27
N PRO A 193 -6.00 18.67 -25.31
CA PRO A 193 -5.42 18.85 -26.65
C PRO A 193 -4.19 19.77 -26.62
N GLU A 194 -3.16 19.43 -27.41
CA GLU A 194 -1.87 20.15 -27.41
C GLU A 194 -2.03 21.66 -27.64
N GLU A 195 -2.92 22.06 -28.54
CA GLU A 195 -3.17 23.45 -28.90
C GLU A 195 -3.74 24.28 -27.72
N LEU A 196 -4.43 23.59 -26.80
CA LEU A 196 -5.05 24.24 -25.63
C LEU A 196 -4.18 24.16 -24.38
N LEU A 197 -3.29 23.19 -24.30
CA LEU A 197 -2.53 22.91 -23.07
C LEU A 197 -1.68 24.12 -22.64
N ALA A 198 -1.04 24.83 -23.58
CA ALA A 198 -0.28 26.04 -23.29
C ALA A 198 -1.16 27.12 -22.66
N SER A 199 -2.30 27.40 -23.27
CA SER A 199 -3.27 28.39 -22.80
C SER A 199 -3.90 28.03 -21.45
N GLN A 200 -4.18 26.76 -21.22
CA GLN A 200 -4.71 26.27 -19.93
C GLN A 200 -3.67 26.30 -18.82
N LEU A 201 -2.41 25.93 -19.11
CA LEU A 201 -1.34 25.84 -18.12
C LEU A 201 -0.83 27.24 -17.72
N PHE A 202 -0.47 28.07 -18.69
CA PHE A 202 0.14 29.40 -18.49
C PHE A 202 -0.86 30.53 -18.46
N GLY A 203 -2.11 30.30 -18.91
CA GLY A 203 -3.08 31.38 -19.16
C GLY A 203 -2.84 32.09 -20.46
N HIS A 204 -3.72 33.04 -20.81
CA HIS A 204 -3.58 33.85 -22.02
C HIS A 204 -4.13 35.28 -21.83
N GLU A 205 -3.55 36.20 -22.55
CA GLU A 205 -4.07 37.56 -22.67
C GLU A 205 -5.14 37.66 -23.79
N ARG A 206 -6.01 38.66 -23.68
CA ARG A 206 -7.01 38.91 -24.70
C ARG A 206 -6.35 39.14 -26.06
N GLY A 207 -6.85 38.46 -27.10
CA GLY A 207 -6.37 38.62 -28.48
C GLY A 207 -5.09 37.81 -28.79
N SER A 208 -4.62 36.98 -27.91
CA SER A 208 -3.38 36.19 -28.12
C SER A 208 -3.52 35.11 -29.20
N PHE A 209 -4.73 34.66 -29.50
CA PHE A 209 -5.06 33.75 -30.61
C PHE A 209 -6.53 33.91 -31.01
N THR A 210 -6.93 33.28 -32.12
CA THR A 210 -8.33 33.27 -32.58
C THR A 210 -9.25 32.59 -31.57
N GLY A 211 -10.17 33.36 -30.96
CA GLY A 211 -11.04 32.88 -29.87
C GLY A 211 -10.63 33.32 -28.47
N ALA A 212 -9.52 34.06 -28.32
CA ALA A 212 -9.11 34.65 -27.04
C ALA A 212 -9.85 35.96 -26.75
N ASP A 213 -11.17 35.88 -26.55
CA ASP A 213 -12.03 37.08 -26.36
C ASP A 213 -11.79 37.81 -25.04
N ARG A 214 -11.26 37.13 -24.04
CA ARG A 214 -10.96 37.65 -22.69
C ARG A 214 -9.70 37.02 -22.12
N ARG A 215 -9.09 37.68 -21.15
CA ARG A 215 -7.98 37.17 -20.36
C ARG A 215 -8.42 35.91 -19.58
N HIS A 216 -7.54 34.90 -19.51
CA HIS A 216 -7.74 33.67 -18.77
C HIS A 216 -6.55 33.39 -17.84
N ALA A 217 -6.83 33.13 -16.56
CA ALA A 217 -5.82 32.71 -15.58
C ALA A 217 -5.54 31.23 -15.73
N GLY A 218 -4.29 30.86 -16.00
CA GLY A 218 -3.85 29.48 -16.18
C GLY A 218 -3.78 28.68 -14.88
N PHE A 219 -3.55 27.36 -15.00
CA PHE A 219 -3.43 26.46 -13.84
C PHE A 219 -2.29 26.86 -12.90
N LEU A 220 -1.18 27.40 -13.43
CA LEU A 220 -0.06 27.92 -12.64
C LEU A 220 -0.50 29.05 -11.70
N GLU A 221 -1.32 29.99 -12.19
CA GLU A 221 -1.90 31.07 -11.38
C GLU A 221 -2.92 30.53 -10.36
N GLN A 222 -3.77 29.59 -10.78
CA GLN A 222 -4.80 29.00 -9.92
C GLN A 222 -4.21 28.17 -8.76
N ALA A 223 -2.98 27.66 -8.91
CA ALA A 223 -2.27 26.88 -7.92
C ALA A 223 -1.42 27.72 -6.95
N ALA A 224 -1.48 29.07 -7.05
CA ALA A 224 -0.70 29.97 -6.18
C ALA A 224 -0.90 29.64 -4.70
N ASP A 225 0.19 29.66 -3.91
CA ASP A 225 0.27 29.24 -2.50
C ASP A 225 -0.22 27.78 -2.25
N GLY A 226 -0.41 27.02 -3.31
CA GLY A 226 -0.90 25.66 -3.29
C GLY A 226 0.03 24.65 -3.96
N THR A 227 -0.57 23.67 -4.63
CA THR A 227 0.15 22.63 -5.34
C THR A 227 -0.43 22.44 -6.75
N LEU A 228 0.45 22.55 -7.75
CA LEU A 228 0.16 22.11 -9.10
C LEU A 228 0.53 20.62 -9.24
N PHE A 229 -0.44 19.79 -9.58
CA PHE A 229 -0.21 18.38 -9.86
C PHE A 229 -0.30 18.10 -11.35
N LEU A 230 0.83 17.71 -11.96
CA LEU A 230 0.95 17.39 -13.38
C LEU A 230 0.92 15.85 -13.54
N ASP A 231 -0.26 15.30 -13.84
CA ASP A 231 -0.40 13.88 -14.11
C ASP A 231 -0.02 13.57 -15.57
N GLU A 232 0.62 12.40 -15.78
CA GLU A 232 1.13 11.94 -17.06
C GLU A 232 2.04 12.99 -17.73
N ILE A 233 3.01 13.53 -16.97
CA ILE A 233 3.93 14.57 -17.46
C ILE A 233 4.69 14.15 -18.73
N GLY A 234 4.89 12.86 -18.95
CA GLY A 234 5.49 12.31 -20.17
C GLY A 234 4.68 12.58 -21.44
N GLU A 235 3.37 12.81 -21.32
CA GLU A 235 2.49 13.13 -22.45
C GLU A 235 2.52 14.63 -22.82
N MET A 236 3.26 15.47 -22.06
CA MET A 236 3.39 16.88 -22.36
C MET A 236 4.25 17.09 -23.63
N PRO A 237 3.77 17.86 -24.61
CA PRO A 237 4.55 18.19 -25.81
C PRO A 237 5.90 18.79 -25.48
N THR A 238 6.97 18.37 -26.16
CA THR A 238 8.36 18.78 -25.90
C THR A 238 8.53 20.30 -25.89
N ARG A 239 7.78 21.02 -26.73
CA ARG A 239 7.79 22.49 -26.77
C ARG A 239 7.32 23.09 -25.43
N LEU A 240 6.30 22.53 -24.82
CA LEU A 240 5.75 23.02 -23.54
C LEU A 240 6.63 22.65 -22.35
N GLN A 241 7.35 21.55 -22.44
CA GLN A 241 8.34 21.15 -21.43
C GLN A 241 9.43 22.24 -21.26
N VAL A 242 9.83 22.94 -22.33
CA VAL A 242 10.78 24.05 -22.26
C VAL A 242 10.23 25.25 -21.48
N TYR A 243 8.96 25.59 -21.70
CA TYR A 243 8.32 26.69 -20.96
C TYR A 243 8.11 26.32 -19.49
N LEU A 244 7.72 25.08 -19.21
CA LEU A 244 7.57 24.60 -17.83
C LEU A 244 8.91 24.59 -17.09
N LEU A 245 9.98 24.12 -17.72
CA LEU A 245 11.33 24.16 -17.15
C LEU A 245 11.72 25.59 -16.77
N ARG A 246 11.57 26.54 -17.69
CA ARG A 246 11.86 27.95 -17.41
C ARG A 246 11.05 28.47 -16.24
N ALA A 247 9.74 28.18 -16.19
CA ALA A 247 8.88 28.62 -15.11
C ALA A 247 9.32 28.07 -13.75
N ILE A 248 9.77 26.80 -13.69
CA ILE A 248 10.27 26.17 -12.46
C ILE A 248 11.62 26.76 -12.03
N GLU A 249 12.52 27.03 -12.99
CA GLU A 249 13.86 27.58 -12.71
C GLU A 249 13.85 29.05 -12.30
N SER A 250 13.15 29.90 -13.07
CA SER A 250 13.06 31.34 -12.77
C SER A 250 12.06 31.66 -11.66
N ARG A 251 11.24 30.69 -11.24
CA ARG A 251 10.11 30.90 -10.32
C ARG A 251 9.14 31.96 -10.81
N SER A 252 9.02 32.10 -12.14
CA SER A 252 8.12 33.05 -12.80
C SER A 252 7.74 32.55 -14.19
N PHE A 253 6.63 33.02 -14.72
CA PHE A 253 6.15 32.70 -16.05
C PHE A 253 5.37 33.88 -16.66
N MET A 254 5.08 33.82 -17.97
CA MET A 254 4.25 34.78 -18.67
C MET A 254 3.04 34.08 -19.29
N ARG A 255 1.92 34.80 -19.41
CA ARG A 255 0.76 34.32 -20.16
C ARG A 255 1.06 34.27 -21.65
N VAL A 256 0.35 33.40 -22.36
CA VAL A 256 0.45 33.35 -23.83
C VAL A 256 0.01 34.71 -24.41
N GLY A 257 0.88 35.33 -25.21
CA GLY A 257 0.67 36.68 -25.79
C GLY A 257 0.87 37.81 -24.80
N GLY A 258 1.28 37.56 -23.55
CA GLY A 258 1.59 38.58 -22.56
C GLY A 258 3.08 38.87 -22.42
N SER A 259 3.41 39.97 -21.74
CA SER A 259 4.79 40.35 -21.36
C SER A 259 4.93 40.57 -19.85
N GLU A 260 3.84 40.44 -19.10
CA GLU A 260 3.84 40.55 -17.64
C GLU A 260 4.45 39.24 -17.02
N GLU A 261 5.45 39.42 -16.18
CA GLU A 261 6.06 38.33 -15.43
C GLU A 261 5.24 38.05 -14.15
N ILE A 262 4.81 36.81 -13.97
CA ILE A 262 3.97 36.34 -12.87
C ILE A 262 4.78 35.38 -12.01
N PRO A 263 4.85 35.58 -10.68
CA PRO A 263 5.54 34.67 -9.79
C PRO A 263 4.92 33.27 -9.79
N LEU A 264 5.76 32.24 -9.78
CA LEU A 264 5.36 30.85 -9.58
C LEU A 264 5.45 30.49 -8.08
N ASP A 265 4.39 30.72 -7.34
CA ASP A 265 4.30 30.40 -5.92
C ASP A 265 3.78 28.98 -5.65
N ALA A 266 3.38 28.26 -6.69
CA ALA A 266 2.91 26.89 -6.59
C ALA A 266 4.06 25.92 -6.38
N ARG A 267 3.83 24.90 -5.52
CA ARG A 267 4.67 23.71 -5.48
C ARG A 267 4.29 22.79 -6.65
N VAL A 268 5.29 22.21 -7.32
CA VAL A 268 5.06 21.27 -8.42
C VAL A 268 5.22 19.84 -7.93
N VAL A 269 4.18 19.03 -8.19
CA VAL A 269 4.20 17.57 -8.05
C VAL A 269 3.87 16.99 -9.42
N ALA A 270 4.76 16.19 -9.98
CA ALA A 270 4.55 15.55 -11.28
C ALA A 270 4.38 14.04 -11.14
N ALA A 271 3.59 13.41 -12.00
CA ALA A 271 3.44 11.96 -12.03
C ALA A 271 3.62 11.39 -13.44
N THR A 272 4.15 10.17 -13.51
CA THR A 272 4.26 9.42 -14.77
C THR A 272 4.20 7.91 -14.51
N HIS A 273 3.68 7.14 -15.47
CA HIS A 273 3.72 5.68 -15.46
C HIS A 273 4.91 5.13 -16.23
N GLN A 274 5.63 5.96 -16.97
CA GLN A 274 6.73 5.57 -17.86
C GLN A 274 8.04 5.43 -17.09
N HIS A 275 8.88 4.47 -17.50
CA HIS A 275 10.27 4.40 -17.08
C HIS A 275 11.06 5.51 -17.78
N VAL A 276 11.07 6.69 -17.18
CA VAL A 276 11.62 7.95 -17.77
C VAL A 276 13.10 7.85 -18.17
N GLN A 277 13.81 6.84 -17.67
CA GLN A 277 15.26 6.70 -17.89
C GLN A 277 15.69 5.80 -19.07
N ARG A 278 14.78 5.08 -19.74
CA ARG A 278 15.21 3.99 -20.63
C ARG A 278 14.87 4.11 -22.10
N GLU A 279 13.97 4.96 -22.54
CA GLU A 279 13.66 5.07 -23.97
C GLU A 279 13.49 6.53 -24.40
N HIS A 280 14.28 6.90 -25.37
CA HIS A 280 14.27 8.08 -26.23
C HIS A 280 13.06 9.04 -26.06
N GLY A 281 13.22 10.09 -25.25
CA GLY A 281 12.67 11.38 -25.67
C GLY A 281 11.29 11.79 -25.19
N VAL A 282 10.64 11.10 -24.27
CA VAL A 282 9.30 11.53 -23.80
C VAL A 282 9.38 12.72 -22.82
N LEU A 283 10.36 12.73 -21.93
CA LEU A 283 10.65 13.87 -21.05
C LEU A 283 12.08 14.36 -21.29
N ARG A 284 12.24 15.66 -21.47
CA ARG A 284 13.57 16.28 -21.58
C ARG A 284 14.38 16.03 -20.32
N GLU A 285 15.64 15.72 -20.49
CA GLU A 285 16.54 15.37 -19.37
C GLU A 285 16.70 16.52 -18.36
N ASP A 286 16.77 17.76 -18.84
CA ASP A 286 16.85 18.95 -17.99
C ASP A 286 15.59 19.13 -17.13
N LEU A 287 14.41 18.97 -17.71
CA LEU A 287 13.14 19.03 -16.97
C LEU A 287 13.02 17.86 -15.99
N PHE A 288 13.45 16.65 -16.40
CA PHE A 288 13.42 15.49 -15.50
C PHE A 288 14.20 15.75 -14.21
N TYR A 289 15.45 16.21 -14.29
CA TYR A 289 16.24 16.49 -13.08
C TYR A 289 15.62 17.58 -12.21
N ARG A 290 14.94 18.55 -12.81
CA ARG A 290 14.29 19.62 -12.08
C ARG A 290 13.00 19.19 -11.39
N LEU A 291 12.26 18.23 -11.96
CA LEU A 291 11.07 17.64 -11.34
C LEU A 291 11.43 16.55 -10.32
N ASN A 292 12.54 15.85 -10.51
CA ASN A 292 12.98 14.71 -9.71
C ASN A 292 13.89 15.12 -8.53
N GLU A 293 13.60 16.25 -7.88
CA GLU A 293 14.31 16.65 -6.67
C GLU A 293 14.03 15.68 -5.51
N TYR A 294 12.82 15.15 -5.45
CA TYR A 294 12.45 14.08 -4.52
C TYR A 294 11.63 13.02 -5.26
N PRO A 295 12.22 11.86 -5.56
CA PRO A 295 11.50 10.76 -6.21
C PRO A 295 10.63 10.00 -5.21
N ILE A 296 9.39 9.69 -5.62
CA ILE A 296 8.50 8.77 -4.89
C ILE A 296 8.02 7.70 -5.85
N GLN A 297 8.31 6.43 -5.53
CA GLN A 297 7.82 5.30 -6.29
C GLN A 297 6.60 4.69 -5.60
N VAL A 298 5.47 4.60 -6.32
CA VAL A 298 4.26 3.93 -5.84
C VAL A 298 4.32 2.47 -6.26
N PRO A 299 4.37 1.53 -5.32
CA PRO A 299 4.50 0.11 -5.64
C PRO A 299 3.22 -0.41 -6.33
N PRO A 300 3.35 -1.32 -7.31
CA PRO A 300 2.20 -2.00 -7.90
C PRO A 300 1.52 -2.93 -6.88
N LEU A 301 0.22 -3.19 -7.06
CA LEU A 301 -0.58 -3.92 -6.08
C LEU A 301 -0.06 -5.34 -5.80
N ARG A 302 0.52 -6.02 -6.80
CA ARG A 302 1.16 -7.34 -6.65
C ARG A 302 2.37 -7.35 -5.70
N GLU A 303 3.03 -6.22 -5.47
CA GLU A 303 4.16 -6.06 -4.54
C GLU A 303 3.72 -5.58 -3.14
N ARG A 304 2.42 -5.35 -2.97
CA ARG A 304 1.80 -4.88 -1.73
C ARG A 304 1.08 -6.05 -1.06
N ARG A 305 1.86 -6.92 -0.43
CA ARG A 305 1.34 -8.16 0.15
C ARG A 305 0.21 -7.87 1.15
N GLY A 306 -0.93 -8.56 1.00
CA GLY A 306 -2.12 -8.41 1.85
C GLY A 306 -3.02 -7.21 1.50
N ASP A 307 -2.50 -6.15 0.85
CA ASP A 307 -3.26 -4.93 0.60
C ASP A 307 -4.42 -5.13 -0.39
N ALA A 308 -4.29 -6.06 -1.34
CA ALA A 308 -5.37 -6.32 -2.30
C ALA A 308 -6.66 -6.80 -1.60
N ARG A 309 -6.51 -7.67 -0.60
CA ARG A 309 -7.63 -8.14 0.20
C ARG A 309 -8.22 -7.02 1.07
N LEU A 310 -7.36 -6.26 1.75
CA LEU A 310 -7.76 -5.11 2.57
C LEU A 310 -8.53 -4.07 1.75
N LEU A 311 -8.01 -3.71 0.57
CA LEU A 311 -8.67 -2.78 -0.35
C LEU A 311 -10.00 -3.33 -0.86
N GLY A 312 -10.06 -4.63 -1.18
CA GLY A 312 -11.28 -5.29 -1.62
C GLY A 312 -12.39 -5.25 -0.57
N LEU A 313 -12.06 -5.58 0.68
CA LEU A 313 -12.98 -5.50 1.83
C LEU A 313 -13.48 -4.07 2.03
N ARG A 314 -12.59 -3.08 2.02
CA ARG A 314 -12.98 -1.68 2.15
C ARG A 314 -13.93 -1.22 1.03
N VAL A 315 -13.71 -1.65 -0.21
CA VAL A 315 -14.63 -1.32 -1.32
C VAL A 315 -16.00 -1.97 -1.11
N ILE A 316 -16.06 -3.20 -0.60
CA ILE A 316 -17.32 -3.88 -0.26
C ILE A 316 -18.07 -3.08 0.82
N ASP A 317 -17.38 -2.65 1.88
CA ASP A 317 -17.97 -1.86 2.95
C ASP A 317 -18.48 -0.50 2.45
N GLU A 318 -17.69 0.21 1.62
CA GLU A 318 -18.12 1.45 0.97
C GLU A 318 -19.43 1.25 0.17
N LEU A 319 -19.54 0.11 -0.54
CA LEU A 319 -20.73 -0.21 -1.32
C LEU A 319 -21.91 -0.63 -0.43
N ASN A 320 -21.66 -1.39 0.63
CA ASN A 320 -22.69 -1.75 1.63
C ASN A 320 -23.33 -0.49 2.25
N VAL A 321 -22.49 0.47 2.67
CA VAL A 321 -22.98 1.75 3.20
C VAL A 321 -23.76 2.51 2.12
N LYS A 322 -23.24 2.58 0.89
CA LYS A 322 -23.86 3.32 -0.20
C LYS A 322 -25.23 2.79 -0.59
N TYR A 323 -25.38 1.45 -0.61
CA TYR A 323 -26.61 0.79 -1.09
C TYR A 323 -27.51 0.27 0.06
N GLY A 324 -27.11 0.45 1.33
CA GLY A 324 -27.89 -0.01 2.48
C GLY A 324 -28.00 -1.53 2.60
N THR A 325 -26.98 -2.27 2.15
CA THR A 325 -26.93 -3.74 2.12
C THR A 325 -25.84 -4.26 3.08
N ARG A 326 -25.73 -5.60 3.21
CA ARG A 326 -24.73 -6.28 4.06
C ARG A 326 -24.09 -7.44 3.33
N LYS A 327 -23.66 -7.22 2.10
CA LYS A 327 -22.98 -8.27 1.32
C LYS A 327 -21.61 -8.61 1.92
N LEU A 328 -21.30 -9.90 1.98
CA LEU A 328 -20.07 -10.45 2.56
C LEU A 328 -19.27 -11.21 1.52
N PRO A 329 -17.94 -11.13 1.52
CA PRO A 329 -17.08 -11.90 0.62
C PRO A 329 -17.04 -13.37 1.06
N THR A 330 -17.11 -14.29 0.11
CA THR A 330 -16.83 -15.72 0.34
C THR A 330 -15.32 -15.97 0.47
N LYS A 331 -14.95 -17.14 1.01
CA LYS A 331 -13.54 -17.58 1.05
C LYS A 331 -12.91 -17.63 -0.35
N SER A 332 -13.69 -18.00 -1.39
CA SER A 332 -13.20 -18.00 -2.76
C SER A 332 -12.86 -16.60 -3.28
N LEU A 333 -13.67 -15.58 -2.96
CA LEU A 333 -13.37 -14.21 -3.32
C LEU A 333 -12.15 -13.69 -2.58
N LEU A 334 -12.03 -13.95 -1.28
CA LEU A 334 -10.87 -13.53 -0.49
C LEU A 334 -9.57 -14.12 -1.02
N ARG A 335 -9.58 -15.41 -1.40
CA ARG A 335 -8.45 -16.07 -2.05
C ARG A 335 -8.13 -15.43 -3.41
N TYR A 336 -9.15 -15.17 -4.24
CA TYR A 336 -8.95 -14.50 -5.52
C TYR A 336 -8.30 -13.12 -5.36
N LEU A 337 -8.77 -12.32 -4.41
CA LEU A 337 -8.19 -11.01 -4.13
C LEU A 337 -6.70 -11.08 -3.77
N ALA A 338 -6.31 -12.12 -3.01
CA ALA A 338 -4.93 -12.31 -2.54
C ALA A 338 -3.96 -12.74 -3.67
N TYR A 339 -4.41 -13.60 -4.59
CA TYR A 339 -3.51 -14.23 -5.57
C TYR A 339 -3.57 -13.65 -6.98
N HIS A 340 -4.56 -12.85 -7.30
CA HIS A 340 -4.63 -12.19 -8.60
C HIS A 340 -3.54 -11.11 -8.73
N THR A 341 -2.92 -11.02 -9.91
CA THR A 341 -1.76 -10.13 -10.15
C THR A 341 -2.13 -8.66 -10.29
N TRP A 342 -3.40 -8.35 -10.53
CA TRP A 342 -3.94 -6.99 -10.65
C TRP A 342 -3.13 -6.10 -11.61
N PRO A 343 -3.03 -6.42 -12.92
CA PRO A 343 -2.27 -5.61 -13.88
C PRO A 343 -2.77 -4.16 -13.96
N GLY A 344 -4.06 -3.91 -13.76
CA GLY A 344 -4.64 -2.57 -13.62
C GLY A 344 -4.63 -2.02 -12.19
N ASN A 345 -3.90 -2.67 -11.28
CA ASN A 345 -3.69 -2.25 -9.89
C ASN A 345 -5.01 -1.98 -9.13
N VAL A 346 -5.03 -0.97 -8.27
CA VAL A 346 -6.20 -0.62 -7.43
C VAL A 346 -7.42 -0.21 -8.28
N ARG A 347 -7.18 0.37 -9.46
CA ARG A 347 -8.29 0.74 -10.37
C ARG A 347 -9.04 -0.50 -10.88
N GLU A 348 -8.32 -1.53 -11.29
CA GLU A 348 -8.90 -2.80 -11.71
C GLU A 348 -9.62 -3.50 -10.56
N LEU A 349 -8.98 -3.62 -9.39
CA LEU A 349 -9.57 -4.22 -8.20
C LEU A 349 -10.89 -3.53 -7.82
N ARG A 350 -10.94 -2.21 -7.76
CA ARG A 350 -12.17 -1.46 -7.45
C ARG A 350 -13.26 -1.70 -8.48
N SER A 351 -12.93 -1.74 -9.76
CA SER A 351 -13.88 -2.02 -10.84
C SER A 351 -14.41 -3.45 -10.77
N PHE A 352 -13.54 -4.42 -10.49
CA PHE A 352 -13.87 -5.81 -10.31
C PHE A 352 -14.86 -6.03 -9.14
N ILE A 353 -14.57 -5.47 -7.96
CA ILE A 353 -15.46 -5.57 -6.80
C ILE A 353 -16.82 -4.92 -7.08
N ARG A 354 -16.84 -3.74 -7.71
CA ARG A 354 -18.10 -3.07 -8.09
C ARG A 354 -18.92 -3.90 -9.04
N TYR A 355 -18.29 -4.52 -10.02
CA TYR A 355 -18.96 -5.41 -10.97
C TYR A 355 -19.58 -6.62 -10.25
N LEU A 356 -18.81 -7.32 -9.40
CA LEU A 356 -19.31 -8.44 -8.62
C LEU A 356 -20.46 -8.04 -7.69
N TYR A 357 -20.31 -6.91 -7.02
CA TYR A 357 -21.30 -6.39 -6.08
C TYR A 357 -22.67 -6.16 -6.75
N LEU A 358 -22.66 -5.57 -7.93
CA LEU A 358 -23.89 -5.27 -8.70
C LEU A 358 -24.49 -6.51 -9.34
N ARG A 359 -23.69 -7.52 -9.67
CA ARG A 359 -24.14 -8.75 -10.32
C ARG A 359 -24.65 -9.78 -9.33
N SER A 360 -24.28 -9.72 -8.07
CA SER A 360 -24.71 -10.66 -7.05
C SER A 360 -26.13 -10.33 -6.58
N ASP A 361 -27.07 -11.27 -6.75
CA ASP A 361 -28.45 -11.13 -6.26
C ASP A 361 -28.58 -11.44 -4.77
N GLY A 362 -27.60 -12.11 -4.16
CA GLY A 362 -27.58 -12.50 -2.76
C GLY A 362 -26.61 -11.68 -1.91
N ASP A 363 -26.53 -12.03 -0.62
CA ASP A 363 -25.65 -11.38 0.36
C ASP A 363 -24.20 -11.89 0.31
N LEU A 364 -23.90 -12.89 -0.51
CA LEU A 364 -22.55 -13.45 -0.62
C LEU A 364 -21.92 -13.08 -1.97
N LEU A 365 -20.73 -12.50 -1.90
CA LEU A 365 -19.90 -12.17 -3.06
C LEU A 365 -18.89 -13.28 -3.30
N SER A 366 -19.01 -13.96 -4.43
CA SER A 366 -18.12 -15.05 -4.84
C SER A 366 -17.25 -14.65 -6.01
N ALA A 367 -16.02 -15.19 -6.07
CA ALA A 367 -15.19 -15.05 -7.27
C ALA A 367 -15.90 -15.69 -8.48
N PRO A 368 -15.70 -15.15 -9.71
CA PRO A 368 -16.23 -15.77 -10.93
C PRO A 368 -15.69 -17.19 -11.13
N ASP A 369 -16.51 -18.10 -11.65
CA ASP A 369 -16.13 -19.49 -11.93
C ASP A 369 -14.95 -19.64 -12.91
N VAL A 370 -14.67 -18.64 -13.73
CA VAL A 370 -13.55 -18.59 -14.69
C VAL A 370 -12.18 -18.65 -13.98
N VAL A 371 -12.16 -18.47 -12.66
CA VAL A 371 -10.94 -18.51 -11.84
C VAL A 371 -10.61 -19.90 -11.30
N GLN A 372 -11.39 -20.91 -11.63
CA GLN A 372 -11.05 -22.31 -11.35
C GLN A 372 -9.81 -22.81 -12.11
N THR A 373 -9.17 -21.95 -12.93
CA THR A 373 -7.86 -22.23 -13.54
C THR A 373 -6.66 -21.73 -12.71
N VAL A 374 -6.85 -21.09 -11.58
CA VAL A 374 -5.83 -21.13 -10.54
C VAL A 374 -5.85 -22.57 -10.01
N PRO A 375 -4.78 -23.34 -10.14
CA PRO A 375 -4.76 -24.69 -9.57
C PRO A 375 -5.30 -24.57 -8.15
N GLN A 376 -6.34 -25.35 -7.81
CA GLN A 376 -6.61 -25.63 -6.42
C GLN A 376 -5.28 -26.18 -5.88
N ALA A 377 -4.49 -25.29 -5.28
CA ALA A 377 -3.50 -25.78 -4.36
C ALA A 377 -4.36 -26.43 -3.26
N ASP A 378 -4.48 -27.75 -3.33
CA ASP A 378 -4.78 -28.54 -2.17
C ASP A 378 -3.93 -27.94 -1.03
N GLU A 379 -4.37 -28.09 0.22
CA GLU A 379 -3.66 -27.53 1.39
C GLU A 379 -2.15 -27.87 1.42
N ASP A 380 -1.68 -28.70 0.50
CA ASP A 380 -0.31 -29.17 0.26
C ASP A 380 0.35 -28.67 -1.06
N GLY A 381 -0.24 -27.76 -1.79
CA GLY A 381 0.30 -27.28 -3.08
C GLY A 381 1.49 -26.33 -2.91
N LEU A 382 2.64 -26.67 -3.53
CA LEU A 382 3.83 -25.82 -3.57
C LEU A 382 3.63 -24.69 -4.59
N LEU A 383 3.59 -23.43 -4.14
CA LEU A 383 3.58 -22.25 -5.01
C LEU A 383 5.02 -21.93 -5.47
N ILE A 384 5.27 -21.99 -6.78
CA ILE A 384 6.54 -21.62 -7.37
C ILE A 384 6.45 -20.15 -7.84
N PRO A 385 7.19 -19.22 -7.22
CA PRO A 385 7.16 -17.82 -7.60
C PRO A 385 7.64 -17.60 -9.06
N ALA A 386 7.02 -16.65 -9.77
CA ALA A 386 7.50 -16.24 -11.07
C ALA A 386 8.93 -15.66 -10.95
N GLY A 387 9.85 -16.14 -11.81
CA GLY A 387 11.26 -15.74 -11.78
C GLY A 387 12.20 -16.73 -11.11
N TRP A 388 11.69 -17.79 -10.51
CA TRP A 388 12.54 -18.89 -10.04
C TRP A 388 13.17 -19.63 -11.22
N THR A 389 14.42 -20.05 -11.04
CA THR A 389 15.06 -20.97 -11.95
C THR A 389 14.47 -22.39 -11.79
N MET A 390 14.59 -23.22 -12.81
CA MET A 390 14.16 -24.63 -12.71
C MET A 390 14.79 -25.34 -11.50
N ARG A 391 16.05 -25.03 -11.19
CA ARG A 391 16.76 -25.60 -10.04
C ARG A 391 16.10 -25.20 -8.71
N GLN A 392 15.76 -23.94 -8.52
CA GLN A 392 15.05 -23.46 -7.32
C GLN A 392 13.67 -24.09 -7.18
N ALA A 393 12.94 -24.26 -8.29
CA ALA A 393 11.65 -24.93 -8.29
C ALA A 393 11.76 -26.41 -7.94
N GLU A 394 12.74 -27.14 -8.52
CA GLU A 394 13.01 -28.53 -8.20
C GLU A 394 13.39 -28.72 -6.72
N ASP A 395 14.25 -27.87 -6.17
CA ASP A 395 14.68 -27.93 -4.77
C ASP A 395 13.50 -27.76 -3.83
N ALA A 396 12.62 -26.79 -4.09
CA ALA A 396 11.43 -26.56 -3.29
C ALA A 396 10.41 -27.73 -3.39
N MET A 397 10.24 -28.32 -4.58
CA MET A 397 9.40 -29.51 -4.75
C MET A 397 9.94 -30.70 -3.96
N ILE A 398 11.27 -30.89 -3.94
CA ILE A 398 11.92 -31.95 -3.16
C ILE A 398 11.73 -31.73 -1.66
N GLU A 399 11.92 -30.51 -1.16
CA GLU A 399 11.71 -30.18 0.25
C GLU A 399 10.26 -30.40 0.68
N ALA A 400 9.31 -29.92 -0.10
CA ALA A 400 7.89 -30.11 0.17
C ALA A 400 7.48 -31.59 0.20
N ALA A 401 7.96 -32.40 -0.76
CA ALA A 401 7.70 -33.84 -0.78
C ALA A 401 8.33 -34.57 0.41
N LEU A 402 9.53 -34.18 0.81
CA LEU A 402 10.18 -34.73 2.00
C LEU A 402 9.41 -34.37 3.28
N ALA A 403 8.96 -33.14 3.41
CA ALA A 403 8.15 -32.69 4.56
C ALA A 403 6.83 -33.48 4.65
N ARG A 404 6.06 -33.59 3.55
CA ARG A 404 4.82 -34.38 3.50
C ARG A 404 5.02 -35.85 3.83
N THR A 405 6.12 -36.42 3.38
CA THR A 405 6.43 -37.85 3.61
C THR A 405 7.21 -38.10 4.90
N ARG A 406 7.30 -37.12 5.80
CA ARG A 406 8.07 -37.19 7.06
C ARG A 406 9.51 -37.65 6.84
N PHE A 407 10.17 -37.08 5.84
CA PHE A 407 11.55 -37.38 5.41
C PHE A 407 11.79 -38.82 4.92
N ASN A 408 10.72 -39.52 4.53
CA ASN A 408 10.86 -40.86 3.92
C ASN A 408 11.26 -40.70 2.44
N LYS A 409 12.56 -40.82 2.16
CA LYS A 409 13.15 -40.64 0.82
C LYS A 409 12.53 -41.54 -0.27
N LYS A 410 12.11 -42.78 0.08
CA LYS A 410 11.44 -43.66 -0.90
C LYS A 410 10.04 -43.19 -1.25
N ALA A 411 9.29 -42.71 -0.26
CA ALA A 411 7.96 -42.19 -0.46
C ALA A 411 8.02 -40.84 -1.23
N ALA A 412 8.92 -39.94 -0.88
CA ALA A 412 9.14 -38.66 -1.57
C ALA A 412 9.56 -38.87 -3.04
N ALA A 413 10.47 -39.77 -3.33
CA ALA A 413 10.88 -40.10 -4.69
C ALA A 413 9.71 -40.63 -5.55
N ARG A 414 8.83 -41.45 -4.95
CA ARG A 414 7.64 -41.99 -5.61
C ARG A 414 6.62 -40.84 -5.90
N GLU A 415 6.41 -39.94 -4.95
CA GLU A 415 5.52 -38.78 -5.10
C GLU A 415 6.01 -37.86 -6.21
N LEU A 416 7.31 -37.58 -6.28
CA LEU A 416 7.95 -36.76 -7.29
C LEU A 416 8.12 -37.44 -8.66
N GLY A 417 7.81 -38.73 -8.78
CA GLY A 417 8.00 -39.47 -10.03
C GLY A 417 9.46 -39.67 -10.44
N ILE A 418 10.42 -39.61 -9.48
CA ILE A 418 11.85 -39.75 -9.74
C ILE A 418 12.42 -40.96 -9.03
N SER A 419 13.63 -41.41 -9.43
CA SER A 419 14.30 -42.51 -8.74
C SER A 419 14.86 -42.03 -7.38
N VAL A 420 14.94 -42.97 -6.41
CA VAL A 420 15.55 -42.69 -5.10
C VAL A 420 17.00 -42.22 -5.25
N ARG A 421 17.72 -42.76 -6.27
CA ARG A 421 19.09 -42.36 -6.60
C ARG A 421 19.15 -40.90 -7.10
N THR A 422 18.21 -40.49 -7.93
CA THR A 422 18.11 -39.12 -8.42
C THR A 422 17.86 -38.15 -7.26
N LEU A 423 16.92 -38.51 -6.36
CA LEU A 423 16.63 -37.70 -5.17
C LEU A 423 17.88 -37.59 -4.26
N HIS A 424 18.62 -38.69 -4.07
CA HIS A 424 19.83 -38.69 -3.24
C HIS A 424 20.93 -37.80 -3.82
N ASN A 425 21.17 -37.87 -5.13
CA ASN A 425 22.16 -37.03 -5.79
C ASN A 425 21.80 -35.52 -5.68
N ARG A 426 20.53 -35.17 -5.85
CA ARG A 426 20.05 -33.76 -5.70
C ARG A 426 20.23 -33.23 -4.29
N LEU A 427 20.01 -34.05 -3.26
CA LEU A 427 20.25 -33.68 -1.87
C LEU A 427 21.74 -33.51 -1.56
N SER A 428 22.60 -34.35 -2.12
CA SER A 428 24.05 -34.27 -1.93
C SER A 428 24.68 -33.05 -2.64
N ASP A 429 24.14 -32.62 -3.80
CA ASP A 429 24.58 -31.45 -4.52
C ASP A 429 24.20 -30.13 -3.81
N LYS A 430 23.34 -30.18 -2.79
CA LYS A 430 22.92 -29.05 -1.96
C LYS A 430 23.83 -28.87 -0.73
N ASP A 431 24.43 -29.94 -0.26
CA ASP A 431 25.34 -29.94 0.91
C ASP A 431 26.82 -29.69 0.51
N ALA A 432 27.12 -29.53 -0.80
CA ALA A 432 28.41 -29.18 -1.36
C ALA A 432 28.45 -27.74 -1.89
#